data_c822e7b24ae8f046d76a3f6f1ed2e723
#
_entry.id   c822e7b24ae8f046d76a3f6f1ed2e723
#
_cell.length_a   1.000
_cell.length_b   1.000
_cell.length_c   1.000
_cell.angle_alpha   90.00
_cell.angle_beta   90.00
_cell.angle_gamma   90.00
#
_symmetry.space_group_name_H-M   'P 1'
#
loop_
_entity.id
_entity.type
_entity.pdbx_description
1 polymer ?
#
loop_
_entity_poly.entity_id
_entity_poly.type
_entity_poly.pdbx_seq_one_letter_code
_entity_poly.pdbx_strand_id
1 'polypeptide(L)'
;MNIDTLTIIQILTLIIIFVVIVLLYRQEKIFKLDNRIGKYAINPINAKNNSIYDNIRSFYYNLINKLGRNLNKSKMIKDYSKRYEKYVIYDGKTKAIDYVSNKIIISIIFIILYIIAKSFQGKLFTIEELILNLVIGYYLLDLYLIINKKRKKKIMKNQLLRAIIIMNNAFKSGKSTLQAVQIASKEVGSPLKYEFEKMYKDINYGLSIDTVFERFSKRIDIEEAKYISSSLTTLNKTGGNIVKVFNSIEKTLFDKKRLNEELKNLTVSSNLLVKVLTVVPIVFILIIYLLNPSYFNILFTSSMGYMIIILIVLMFIIYIIVLQRIMKVKV
;
A
#
# COMPACT_ATOMS: atom_id res chain seq x y z
N MET A 1 17.80 -2.41 -34.85
CA MET A 1 16.53 -3.00 -34.40
C MET A 1 15.63 -1.83 -34.00
N ASN A 2 14.74 -1.42 -34.91
CA ASN A 2 13.84 -0.31 -34.63
C ASN A 2 12.97 -0.73 -33.45
N ILE A 3 13.10 -0.02 -32.33
CA ILE A 3 12.09 -0.06 -31.31
C ILE A 3 10.88 0.61 -31.98
N ASP A 4 10.06 -0.22 -32.64
CA ASP A 4 8.90 0.26 -33.36
C ASP A 4 8.05 1.10 -32.39
N THR A 5 7.54 2.24 -32.87
CA THR A 5 6.54 3.05 -32.17
C THR A 5 5.42 2.17 -31.57
N LEU A 6 5.17 1.02 -32.17
CA LEU A 6 4.31 -0.05 -31.71
C LEU A 6 4.74 -0.70 -30.37
N THR A 7 6.04 -0.89 -30.09
CA THR A 7 6.48 -1.43 -28.79
C THR A 7 6.30 -0.43 -27.66
N ILE A 8 6.46 0.86 -27.95
CA ILE A 8 6.19 1.95 -27.00
C ILE A 8 4.68 2.00 -26.68
N ILE A 9 3.83 1.89 -27.70
CA ILE A 9 2.38 1.84 -27.54
C ILE A 9 1.98 0.60 -26.72
N GLN A 10 2.63 -0.56 -26.90
CA GLN A 10 2.40 -1.75 -26.10
C GLN A 10 2.76 -1.55 -24.63
N ILE A 11 3.91 -0.96 -24.35
CA ILE A 11 4.32 -0.64 -22.98
C ILE A 11 3.34 0.35 -22.35
N LEU A 12 2.91 1.37 -23.09
CA LEU A 12 1.91 2.34 -22.66
C LEU A 12 0.54 1.69 -22.38
N THR A 13 0.07 0.79 -23.26
CA THR A 13 -1.19 0.05 -23.03
C THR A 13 -1.11 -0.86 -21.82
N LEU A 14 0.02 -1.55 -21.60
CA LEU A 14 0.24 -2.35 -20.39
C LEU A 14 0.26 -1.48 -19.12
N ILE A 15 0.88 -0.30 -19.17
CA ILE A 15 0.87 0.67 -18.06
C ILE A 15 -0.54 1.17 -17.81
N ILE A 16 -1.31 1.51 -18.84
CA ILE A 16 -2.71 1.97 -18.71
C ILE A 16 -3.57 0.88 -18.10
N ILE A 17 -3.45 -0.37 -18.57
CA ILE A 17 -4.18 -1.51 -18.04
C ILE A 17 -3.81 -1.74 -16.57
N PHE A 18 -2.54 -1.64 -16.21
CA PHE A 18 -2.09 -1.72 -14.83
C PHE A 18 -2.68 -0.61 -13.96
N VAL A 19 -2.67 0.65 -14.45
CA VAL A 19 -3.29 1.79 -13.77
C VAL A 19 -4.78 1.56 -13.58
N VAL A 20 -5.48 1.04 -14.59
CA VAL A 20 -6.91 0.69 -14.51
C VAL A 20 -7.16 -0.39 -13.46
N ILE A 21 -6.35 -1.47 -13.44
CA ILE A 21 -6.45 -2.53 -12.41
C ILE A 21 -6.23 -1.95 -11.02
N VAL A 22 -5.22 -1.08 -10.85
CA VAL A 22 -4.94 -0.41 -9.57
C VAL A 22 -6.07 0.55 -9.18
N LEU A 23 -6.68 1.27 -10.13
CA LEU A 23 -7.82 2.16 -9.90
C LEU A 23 -9.08 1.36 -9.53
N LEU A 24 -9.35 0.24 -10.20
CA LEU A 24 -10.46 -0.66 -9.87
C LEU A 24 -10.30 -1.23 -8.45
N TYR A 25 -9.08 -1.59 -8.06
CA TYR A 25 -8.78 -2.03 -6.69
C TYR A 25 -8.89 -0.89 -5.66
N ARG A 26 -8.63 0.36 -6.08
CA ARG A 26 -8.74 1.56 -5.22
C ARG A 26 -10.19 1.98 -4.99
N GLN A 27 -11.10 1.77 -5.95
CA GLN A 27 -12.53 2.08 -5.81
C GLN A 27 -13.24 1.21 -4.75
N GLU A 28 -12.68 0.06 -4.35
CA GLU A 28 -13.20 -0.74 -3.22
C GLU A 28 -13.46 0.08 -1.95
N LYS A 29 -12.73 1.16 -1.74
CA LYS A 29 -12.85 2.01 -0.55
C LYS A 29 -14.04 2.93 -0.59
N ILE A 30 -14.37 3.48 -1.76
CA ILE A 30 -15.46 4.43 -1.95
C ILE A 30 -16.78 3.68 -1.85
N PHE A 31 -16.88 2.50 -2.45
CA PHE A 31 -18.09 1.67 -2.44
C PHE A 31 -18.44 1.10 -1.04
N LYS A 32 -17.45 0.88 -0.17
CA LYS A 32 -17.71 0.51 1.25
C LYS A 32 -18.32 1.66 2.06
N LEU A 33 -18.06 2.90 1.69
CA LEU A 33 -18.71 4.07 2.29
C LEU A 33 -20.18 4.15 1.82
N ASP A 34 -20.44 3.99 0.53
CA ASP A 34 -21.79 4.06 -0.03
C ASP A 34 -22.69 2.93 0.47
N ASN A 35 -22.18 1.70 0.60
CA ASN A 35 -22.92 0.59 1.21
C ASN A 35 -23.17 0.78 2.72
N ARG A 36 -22.36 1.56 3.42
CA ARG A 36 -22.62 1.92 4.83
C ARG A 36 -23.67 3.03 4.91
N ILE A 37 -23.58 4.04 4.05
CA ILE A 37 -24.55 5.13 3.97
C ILE A 37 -25.91 4.55 3.54
N GLY A 38 -25.97 3.68 2.53
CA GLY A 38 -27.20 3.02 2.08
C GLY A 38 -27.84 2.10 3.13
N LYS A 39 -27.07 1.55 4.09
CA LYS A 39 -27.59 0.71 5.17
C LYS A 39 -28.26 1.50 6.30
N TYR A 40 -27.98 2.81 6.40
CA TYR A 40 -28.52 3.73 7.40
C TYR A 40 -29.40 4.84 6.79
N ALA A 41 -29.58 4.84 5.49
CA ALA A 41 -30.49 5.77 4.82
C ALA A 41 -31.95 5.35 5.08
N ILE A 42 -32.76 6.32 5.44
CA ILE A 42 -34.20 6.15 5.79
C ILE A 42 -35.04 5.67 4.58
N ASN A 43 -34.53 5.82 3.36
CA ASN A 43 -35.13 5.25 2.13
C ASN A 43 -34.06 4.37 1.42
N PRO A 44 -34.25 3.05 1.35
CA PRO A 44 -33.41 2.18 0.55
C PRO A 44 -33.78 2.36 -0.94
N ILE A 45 -33.25 3.39 -1.57
CA ILE A 45 -33.33 3.52 -3.03
C ILE A 45 -32.47 2.41 -3.62
N ASN A 46 -33.11 1.35 -4.08
CA ASN A 46 -32.64 0.30 -4.99
C ASN A 46 -31.21 -0.23 -4.74
N ALA A 47 -31.03 -0.99 -3.67
CA ALA A 47 -29.81 -1.76 -3.42
C ALA A 47 -29.72 -3.09 -4.23
N LYS A 48 -30.39 -3.19 -5.39
CA LYS A 48 -30.40 -4.45 -6.18
C LYS A 48 -30.11 -4.21 -7.67
N ASN A 49 -29.17 -3.34 -7.97
CA ASN A 49 -28.45 -3.48 -9.23
C ASN A 49 -27.21 -4.35 -8.95
N ASN A 50 -27.33 -5.63 -9.26
CA ASN A 50 -26.16 -6.49 -9.46
C ASN A 50 -25.40 -5.92 -10.66
N SER A 51 -24.55 -4.95 -10.42
CA SER A 51 -23.68 -4.36 -11.43
C SER A 51 -22.83 -5.48 -12.00
N ILE A 52 -22.59 -5.47 -13.31
CA ILE A 52 -21.63 -6.34 -14.00
C ILE A 52 -20.31 -6.39 -13.20
N TYR A 53 -19.96 -5.30 -12.55
CA TYR A 53 -18.83 -5.15 -11.65
C TYR A 53 -18.89 -6.11 -10.44
N ASP A 54 -20.04 -6.28 -9.79
CA ASP A 54 -20.19 -7.19 -8.64
C ASP A 54 -20.08 -8.65 -9.07
N ASN A 55 -20.55 -8.98 -10.27
CA ASN A 55 -20.40 -10.31 -10.85
C ASN A 55 -18.94 -10.63 -11.19
N ILE A 56 -18.24 -9.72 -11.85
CA ILE A 56 -16.79 -9.86 -12.14
C ILE A 56 -15.99 -9.96 -10.85
N ARG A 57 -16.33 -9.16 -9.86
CA ARG A 57 -15.68 -9.17 -8.55
C ARG A 57 -15.88 -10.49 -7.81
N SER A 58 -17.12 -10.98 -7.74
CA SER A 58 -17.44 -12.25 -7.09
C SER A 58 -16.73 -13.42 -7.79
N PHE A 59 -16.71 -13.42 -9.14
CA PHE A 59 -15.98 -14.39 -9.94
C PHE A 59 -14.47 -14.36 -9.62
N TYR A 60 -13.86 -13.18 -9.57
CA TYR A 60 -12.45 -13.01 -9.23
C TYR A 60 -12.11 -13.54 -7.83
N TYR A 61 -12.93 -13.20 -6.80
CA TYR A 61 -12.75 -13.75 -5.45
C TYR A 61 -12.94 -15.27 -5.39
N ASN A 62 -13.87 -15.81 -6.15
CA ASN A 62 -14.07 -17.26 -6.24
C ASN A 62 -12.87 -17.96 -6.86
N LEU A 63 -12.25 -17.37 -7.89
CA LEU A 63 -11.02 -17.86 -8.49
C LEU A 63 -9.86 -17.84 -7.48
N ILE A 64 -9.64 -16.74 -6.77
CA ILE A 64 -8.60 -16.63 -5.73
C ILE A 64 -8.80 -17.72 -4.67
N ASN A 65 -10.02 -17.88 -4.17
CA ASN A 65 -10.34 -18.87 -3.14
C ASN A 65 -10.18 -20.32 -3.63
N LYS A 66 -10.56 -20.60 -4.88
CA LYS A 66 -10.42 -21.93 -5.49
C LYS A 66 -8.94 -22.28 -5.69
N LEU A 67 -8.16 -21.36 -6.24
CA LEU A 67 -6.70 -21.52 -6.39
C LEU A 67 -6.01 -21.61 -5.03
N GLY A 68 -6.36 -20.75 -4.09
CA GLY A 68 -5.79 -20.76 -2.75
C GLY A 68 -6.00 -22.08 -2.01
N ARG A 69 -7.18 -22.71 -2.17
CA ARG A 69 -7.45 -24.06 -1.62
C ARG A 69 -6.54 -25.13 -2.23
N ASN A 70 -6.32 -25.08 -3.54
CA ASN A 70 -5.46 -26.03 -4.22
C ASN A 70 -3.99 -25.82 -3.88
N LEU A 71 -3.53 -24.58 -3.86
CA LEU A 71 -2.16 -24.20 -3.53
C LEU A 71 -1.79 -24.50 -2.06
N ASN A 72 -2.76 -24.42 -1.17
CA ASN A 72 -2.55 -24.71 0.26
C ASN A 72 -2.25 -26.20 0.55
N LYS A 73 -2.51 -27.10 -0.42
CA LYS A 73 -2.16 -28.53 -0.30
C LYS A 73 -0.65 -28.77 -0.40
N SER A 74 0.10 -27.89 -1.08
CA SER A 74 1.55 -27.98 -1.21
C SER A 74 2.27 -27.33 -0.05
N LYS A 75 3.13 -28.09 0.65
CA LYS A 75 3.95 -27.61 1.79
C LYS A 75 4.87 -26.46 1.36
N MET A 76 5.53 -26.58 0.19
CA MET A 76 6.40 -25.53 -0.36
C MET A 76 5.68 -24.20 -0.55
N ILE A 77 4.50 -24.21 -1.16
CA ILE A 77 3.73 -23.00 -1.43
C ILE A 77 3.22 -22.39 -0.13
N LYS A 78 2.82 -23.21 0.83
CA LYS A 78 2.42 -22.76 2.16
C LYS A 78 3.58 -22.06 2.89
N ASP A 79 4.79 -22.60 2.84
CA ASP A 79 5.96 -21.95 3.44
C ASP A 79 6.35 -20.67 2.70
N TYR A 80 6.24 -20.65 1.37
CA TYR A 80 6.43 -19.42 0.59
C TYR A 80 5.39 -18.36 0.95
N SER A 81 4.13 -18.73 1.18
CA SER A 81 3.06 -17.79 1.53
C SER A 81 3.30 -17.08 2.88
N LYS A 82 4.05 -17.67 3.82
CA LYS A 82 4.40 -17.04 5.10
C LYS A 82 5.10 -15.69 4.93
N ARG A 83 5.82 -15.48 3.82
CA ARG A 83 6.45 -14.18 3.50
C ARG A 83 5.43 -13.05 3.36
N TYR A 84 4.18 -13.39 3.04
CA TYR A 84 3.10 -12.44 2.85
C TYR A 84 2.27 -12.19 4.13
N GLU A 85 2.48 -12.92 5.22
CA GLU A 85 1.80 -12.71 6.50
C GLU A 85 1.93 -11.27 7.00
N LYS A 86 3.08 -10.64 6.77
CA LYS A 86 3.32 -9.22 7.10
C LYS A 86 2.38 -8.23 6.40
N TYR A 87 1.66 -8.64 5.35
CA TYR A 87 0.68 -7.82 4.64
C TYR A 87 -0.76 -8.10 5.09
N VAL A 88 -1.04 -9.32 5.59
CA VAL A 88 -2.34 -9.75 6.13
C VAL A 88 -2.81 -8.83 7.26
N ILE A 89 -1.89 -8.43 8.13
CA ILE A 89 -2.16 -7.53 9.26
C ILE A 89 -2.86 -6.24 8.82
N TYR A 90 -2.51 -5.74 7.65
CA TYR A 90 -3.03 -4.49 7.15
C TYR A 90 -4.36 -4.62 6.39
N ASP A 91 -4.77 -5.83 6.02
CA ASP A 91 -6.00 -6.09 5.25
C ASP A 91 -7.14 -6.67 6.10
N GLY A 92 -6.83 -7.36 7.19
CA GLY A 92 -7.78 -7.86 8.19
C GLY A 92 -8.69 -9.01 7.74
N LYS A 93 -8.79 -9.32 6.44
CA LYS A 93 -9.71 -10.34 5.90
C LYS A 93 -9.06 -11.33 4.93
N THR A 94 -7.89 -11.02 4.38
CA THR A 94 -7.19 -11.85 3.39
C THR A 94 -6.25 -12.82 4.08
N LYS A 95 -6.07 -14.01 3.52
CA LYS A 95 -5.09 -14.99 4.00
C LYS A 95 -3.78 -14.81 3.23
N ALA A 96 -2.66 -15.21 3.82
CA ALA A 96 -1.35 -15.12 3.16
C ALA A 96 -1.30 -15.88 1.83
N ILE A 97 -2.02 -17.00 1.72
CA ILE A 97 -2.13 -17.79 0.49
C ILE A 97 -2.89 -17.06 -0.62
N ASP A 98 -3.84 -16.18 -0.29
CA ASP A 98 -4.62 -15.42 -1.26
C ASP A 98 -3.73 -14.44 -2.04
N TYR A 99 -2.65 -13.92 -1.42
CA TYR A 99 -1.68 -13.08 -2.13
C TYR A 99 -0.90 -13.88 -3.17
N VAL A 100 -0.54 -15.12 -2.87
CA VAL A 100 0.16 -16.01 -3.83
C VAL A 100 -0.79 -16.36 -4.99
N SER A 101 -2.04 -16.70 -4.68
CA SER A 101 -3.06 -16.95 -5.71
C SER A 101 -3.29 -15.75 -6.62
N ASN A 102 -3.38 -14.56 -6.01
CA ASN A 102 -3.55 -13.30 -6.73
C ASN A 102 -2.35 -12.99 -7.65
N LYS A 103 -1.13 -13.29 -7.19
CA LYS A 103 0.09 -13.11 -7.96
C LYS A 103 0.09 -13.95 -9.24
N ILE A 104 -0.33 -15.22 -9.15
CA ILE A 104 -0.46 -16.11 -10.27
C ILE A 104 -1.54 -15.63 -11.25
N ILE A 105 -2.71 -15.22 -10.73
CA ILE A 105 -3.81 -14.71 -11.57
C ILE A 105 -3.37 -13.47 -12.33
N ILE A 106 -2.72 -12.51 -11.68
CA ILE A 106 -2.24 -11.27 -12.32
C ILE A 106 -1.22 -11.61 -13.41
N SER A 107 -0.27 -12.52 -13.14
CA SER A 107 0.71 -12.93 -14.14
C SER A 107 0.04 -13.56 -15.39
N ILE A 108 -0.98 -14.40 -15.20
CA ILE A 108 -1.74 -14.99 -16.30
C ILE A 108 -2.51 -13.91 -17.06
N ILE A 109 -3.15 -12.97 -16.37
CA ILE A 109 -3.87 -11.85 -17.02
C ILE A 109 -2.91 -11.03 -17.89
N PHE A 110 -1.69 -10.75 -17.41
CA PHE A 110 -0.68 -10.02 -18.18
C PHE A 110 -0.29 -10.75 -19.46
N ILE A 111 -0.11 -12.06 -19.40
CA ILE A 111 0.19 -12.89 -20.58
C ILE A 111 -0.98 -12.83 -21.58
N ILE A 112 -2.22 -13.00 -21.11
CA ILE A 112 -3.42 -12.99 -21.97
C ILE A 112 -3.55 -11.64 -22.67
N LEU A 113 -3.41 -10.54 -21.93
CA LEU A 113 -3.48 -9.18 -22.48
C LEU A 113 -2.38 -8.93 -23.50
N TYR A 114 -1.17 -9.44 -23.26
CA TYR A 114 -0.08 -9.35 -24.21
C TYR A 114 -0.37 -10.11 -25.49
N ILE A 115 -0.86 -11.36 -25.40
CA ILE A 115 -1.23 -12.18 -26.57
C ILE A 115 -2.32 -11.48 -27.40
N ILE A 116 -3.36 -10.92 -26.74
CA ILE A 116 -4.42 -10.17 -27.41
C ILE A 116 -3.84 -8.95 -28.14
N ALA A 117 -2.98 -8.17 -27.48
CA ALA A 117 -2.35 -6.99 -28.07
C ALA A 117 -1.50 -7.32 -29.32
N LYS A 118 -0.75 -8.42 -29.27
CA LYS A 118 0.03 -8.91 -30.45
C LYS A 118 -0.84 -9.42 -31.56
N SER A 119 -1.93 -10.13 -31.24
CA SER A 119 -2.88 -10.63 -32.22
C SER A 119 -3.52 -9.51 -33.03
N PHE A 120 -3.88 -8.39 -32.40
CA PHE A 120 -4.37 -7.20 -33.10
C PHE A 120 -3.36 -6.56 -34.04
N GLN A 121 -2.07 -6.80 -33.84
CA GLN A 121 -1.00 -6.28 -34.70
C GLN A 121 -0.61 -7.23 -35.85
N GLY A 122 -1.22 -8.41 -35.91
CA GLY A 122 -0.85 -9.46 -36.90
C GLY A 122 0.59 -9.98 -36.73
N LYS A 123 1.23 -9.74 -35.56
CA LYS A 123 2.59 -10.20 -35.28
C LYS A 123 2.58 -11.44 -34.40
N LEU A 124 3.46 -12.39 -34.69
CA LEU A 124 3.67 -13.58 -33.87
C LEU A 124 4.36 -13.15 -32.54
N PHE A 125 4.01 -13.82 -31.48
CA PHE A 125 4.65 -13.64 -30.17
C PHE A 125 5.95 -14.44 -30.08
N THR A 126 6.98 -13.84 -29.47
CA THR A 126 8.23 -14.54 -29.17
C THR A 126 8.22 -15.08 -27.74
N ILE A 127 8.94 -16.17 -27.51
CA ILE A 127 9.04 -16.78 -26.17
C ILE A 127 9.67 -15.81 -25.17
N GLU A 128 10.65 -15.01 -25.60
CA GLU A 128 11.33 -14.02 -24.78
C GLU A 128 10.35 -12.95 -24.24
N GLU A 129 9.46 -12.44 -25.09
CA GLU A 129 8.44 -11.47 -24.72
C GLU A 129 7.40 -12.05 -23.75
N LEU A 130 7.03 -13.32 -23.91
CA LEU A 130 6.12 -14.02 -22.98
C LEU A 130 6.75 -14.16 -21.59
N ILE A 131 8.03 -14.57 -21.53
CA ILE A 131 8.77 -14.68 -20.25
C ILE A 131 8.86 -13.33 -19.57
N LEU A 132 9.18 -12.27 -20.32
CA LEU A 132 9.31 -10.92 -19.80
C LEU A 132 7.99 -10.42 -19.19
N ASN A 133 6.86 -10.62 -19.88
CA ASN A 133 5.53 -10.24 -19.38
C ASN A 133 5.11 -11.05 -18.15
N LEU A 134 5.46 -12.33 -18.09
CA LEU A 134 5.24 -13.17 -16.92
C LEU A 134 6.00 -12.63 -15.72
N VAL A 135 7.28 -12.30 -15.89
CA VAL A 135 8.14 -11.74 -14.83
C VAL A 135 7.60 -10.40 -14.35
N ILE A 136 7.22 -9.50 -15.26
CA ILE A 136 6.64 -8.20 -14.92
C ILE A 136 5.36 -8.39 -14.10
N GLY A 137 4.40 -9.20 -14.59
CA GLY A 137 3.15 -9.45 -13.88
C GLY A 137 3.35 -10.06 -12.50
N TYR A 138 4.38 -10.89 -12.35
CA TYR A 138 4.72 -11.54 -11.09
C TYR A 138 5.27 -10.56 -10.04
N TYR A 139 6.14 -9.61 -10.39
CA TYR A 139 6.73 -8.65 -9.46
C TYR A 139 5.87 -7.42 -9.21
N LEU A 140 4.94 -7.09 -10.11
CA LEU A 140 4.04 -5.94 -9.95
C LEU A 140 3.22 -6.00 -8.66
N LEU A 141 2.72 -7.18 -8.29
CA LEU A 141 1.97 -7.33 -7.04
C LEU A 141 2.85 -7.04 -5.82
N ASP A 142 4.11 -7.49 -5.82
CA ASP A 142 5.02 -7.24 -4.70
C ASP A 142 5.27 -5.73 -4.52
N LEU A 143 5.51 -5.02 -5.62
CA LEU A 143 5.66 -3.57 -5.60
C LEU A 143 4.41 -2.88 -5.04
N TYR A 144 3.23 -3.28 -5.51
CA TYR A 144 1.96 -2.77 -5.00
C TYR A 144 1.79 -3.03 -3.50
N LEU A 145 2.09 -4.24 -3.02
CA LEU A 145 1.99 -4.60 -1.60
C LEU A 145 2.93 -3.78 -0.73
N ILE A 146 4.17 -3.52 -1.19
CA ILE A 146 5.14 -2.69 -0.47
C ILE A 146 4.61 -1.26 -0.32
N ILE A 147 4.10 -0.66 -1.41
CA ILE A 147 3.55 0.71 -1.40
C ILE A 147 2.31 0.76 -0.49
N ASN A 148 1.41 -0.20 -0.62
CA ASN A 148 0.17 -0.26 0.17
C ASN A 148 0.46 -0.46 1.67
N LYS A 149 1.44 -1.31 2.02
CA LYS A 149 1.91 -1.48 3.40
C LYS A 149 2.38 -0.14 3.99
N LYS A 150 3.26 0.58 3.28
CA LYS A 150 3.75 1.90 3.73
C LYS A 150 2.59 2.88 3.95
N ARG A 151 1.63 2.91 3.03
CA ARG A 151 0.44 3.78 3.11
C ARG A 151 -0.44 3.41 4.31
N LYS A 152 -0.75 2.12 4.50
CA LYS A 152 -1.58 1.64 5.61
C LYS A 152 -0.88 1.87 6.96
N LYS A 153 0.44 1.65 7.05
CA LYS A 153 1.24 1.95 8.24
C LYS A 153 1.12 3.43 8.63
N LYS A 154 1.17 4.34 7.67
CA LYS A 154 0.97 5.79 7.90
C LYS A 154 -0.44 6.11 8.41
N ILE A 155 -1.47 5.45 7.84
CA ILE A 155 -2.87 5.61 8.32
C ILE A 155 -3.00 5.11 9.77
N MET A 156 -2.45 3.94 10.08
CA MET A 156 -2.47 3.38 11.44
C MET A 156 -1.76 4.28 12.44
N LYS A 157 -0.62 4.88 12.07
CA LYS A 157 0.10 5.84 12.91
C LYS A 157 -0.78 7.03 13.31
N ASN A 158 -1.51 7.60 12.35
CA ASN A 158 -2.44 8.71 12.62
C ASN A 158 -3.65 8.27 13.47
N GLN A 159 -4.16 7.06 13.23
CA GLN A 159 -5.26 6.49 13.99
C GLN A 159 -4.85 6.12 15.43
N LEU A 160 -3.57 5.79 15.65
CA LEU A 160 -3.06 5.38 16.97
C LEU A 160 -3.16 6.54 17.98
N LEU A 161 -2.80 7.76 17.59
CA LEU A 161 -2.98 8.93 18.44
C LEU A 161 -4.46 9.09 18.85
N ARG A 162 -5.39 8.95 17.89
CA ARG A 162 -6.82 9.02 18.18
C ARG A 162 -7.26 7.91 19.14
N ALA A 163 -6.75 6.69 18.95
CA ALA A 163 -7.03 5.57 19.84
C ALA A 163 -6.57 5.86 21.28
N ILE A 164 -5.38 6.43 21.44
CA ILE A 164 -4.83 6.80 22.75
C ILE A 164 -5.67 7.89 23.43
N ILE A 165 -6.13 8.90 22.69
CA ILE A 165 -7.04 9.94 23.22
C ILE A 165 -8.35 9.29 23.72
N ILE A 166 -8.95 8.39 22.94
CA ILE A 166 -10.17 7.68 23.33
C ILE A 166 -9.95 6.85 24.60
N MET A 167 -8.86 6.09 24.66
CA MET A 167 -8.52 5.29 25.84
C MET A 167 -8.24 6.16 27.06
N ASN A 168 -7.53 7.27 26.90
CA ASN A 168 -7.22 8.19 27.99
C ASN A 168 -8.50 8.81 28.57
N ASN A 169 -9.44 9.22 27.74
CA ASN A 169 -10.75 9.70 28.17
C ASN A 169 -11.55 8.61 28.92
N ALA A 170 -11.48 7.36 28.46
CA ALA A 170 -12.10 6.24 29.14
C ALA A 170 -11.48 6.01 30.53
N PHE A 171 -10.15 6.08 30.67
CA PHE A 171 -9.48 5.97 31.96
C PHE A 171 -9.82 7.13 32.91
N LYS A 172 -9.88 8.35 32.41
CA LYS A 172 -10.33 9.53 33.20
C LYS A 172 -11.76 9.36 33.70
N SER A 173 -12.60 8.63 32.97
CA SER A 173 -13.97 8.28 33.37
C SER A 173 -14.05 7.02 34.24
N GLY A 174 -12.92 6.52 34.76
CA GLY A 174 -12.88 5.33 35.64
C GLY A 174 -13.11 3.99 34.94
N LYS A 175 -13.02 3.92 33.61
CA LYS A 175 -13.18 2.67 32.88
C LYS A 175 -11.94 1.76 33.02
N SER A 176 -12.18 0.44 33.05
CA SER A 176 -11.09 -0.54 33.03
C SER A 176 -10.35 -0.58 31.70
N THR A 177 -9.15 -1.18 31.67
CA THR A 177 -8.37 -1.34 30.43
C THR A 177 -9.14 -2.11 29.37
N LEU A 178 -9.85 -3.16 29.74
CA LEU A 178 -10.71 -3.91 28.84
C LEU A 178 -11.78 -3.04 28.19
N GLN A 179 -12.47 -2.22 29.01
CA GLN A 179 -13.50 -1.30 28.53
C GLN A 179 -12.91 -0.20 27.63
N ALA A 180 -11.75 0.36 27.98
CA ALA A 180 -11.06 1.38 27.18
C ALA A 180 -10.66 0.84 25.81
N VAL A 181 -10.10 -0.39 25.74
CA VAL A 181 -9.74 -1.06 24.48
C VAL A 181 -11.02 -1.38 23.68
N GLN A 182 -12.11 -1.79 24.33
CA GLN A 182 -13.39 -2.03 23.67
C GLN A 182 -13.96 -0.77 23.01
N ILE A 183 -13.95 0.35 23.71
CA ILE A 183 -14.41 1.65 23.19
C ILE A 183 -13.54 2.04 22.00
N ALA A 184 -12.22 1.96 22.14
CA ALA A 184 -11.30 2.26 21.05
C ALA A 184 -11.53 1.37 19.82
N SER A 185 -11.82 0.06 20.01
CA SER A 185 -12.09 -0.86 18.91
C SER A 185 -13.34 -0.51 18.11
N LYS A 186 -14.31 0.17 18.71
CA LYS A 186 -15.55 0.60 18.06
C LYS A 186 -15.39 1.94 17.33
N GLU A 187 -14.62 2.87 17.90
CA GLU A 187 -14.51 4.25 17.42
C GLU A 187 -13.36 4.47 16.42
N VAL A 188 -12.32 3.65 16.48
CA VAL A 188 -11.17 3.76 15.57
C VAL A 188 -11.50 3.15 14.21
N GLY A 189 -11.03 3.78 13.14
CA GLY A 189 -11.22 3.31 11.77
C GLY A 189 -10.32 2.14 11.37
N SER A 190 -10.68 1.45 10.27
CA SER A 190 -9.80 0.46 9.64
C SER A 190 -8.55 1.15 9.03
N PRO A 191 -7.32 0.56 9.12
CA PRO A 191 -7.05 -0.81 9.52
C PRO A 191 -6.84 -1.04 11.03
N LEU A 192 -6.62 0.01 11.84
CA LEU A 192 -6.29 -0.12 13.26
C LEU A 192 -7.42 -0.76 14.08
N LYS A 193 -8.68 -0.57 13.66
CA LYS A 193 -9.86 -1.19 14.28
C LYS A 193 -9.68 -2.70 14.50
N TYR A 194 -9.21 -3.43 13.49
CA TYR A 194 -9.04 -4.89 13.57
C TYR A 194 -8.01 -5.31 14.63
N GLU A 195 -6.98 -4.50 14.82
CA GLU A 195 -5.98 -4.76 15.84
C GLU A 195 -6.53 -4.52 17.24
N PHE A 196 -7.32 -3.46 17.44
CA PHE A 196 -7.99 -3.21 18.73
C PHE A 196 -9.07 -4.24 19.03
N GLU A 197 -9.83 -4.71 18.03
CA GLU A 197 -10.77 -5.83 18.20
C GLU A 197 -10.05 -7.12 18.65
N LYS A 198 -8.85 -7.36 18.11
CA LYS A 198 -8.01 -8.49 18.51
C LYS A 198 -7.48 -8.32 19.93
N MET A 199 -6.99 -7.12 20.29
CA MET A 199 -6.55 -6.81 21.64
C MET A 199 -7.71 -7.02 22.64
N TYR A 200 -8.92 -6.54 22.33
CA TYR A 200 -10.09 -6.74 23.16
C TYR A 200 -10.38 -8.23 23.40
N LYS A 201 -10.33 -9.05 22.34
CA LYS A 201 -10.52 -10.49 22.46
C LYS A 201 -9.43 -11.14 23.31
N ASP A 202 -8.17 -10.80 23.05
CA ASP A 202 -7.01 -11.33 23.76
C ASP A 202 -7.12 -11.05 25.30
N ILE A 203 -7.51 -9.82 25.70
CA ILE A 203 -7.72 -9.46 27.10
C ILE A 203 -8.92 -10.21 27.68
N ASN A 204 -10.03 -10.31 26.92
CA ASN A 204 -11.23 -11.00 27.37
C ASN A 204 -11.01 -12.51 27.57
N TYR A 205 -10.03 -13.10 26.87
CA TYR A 205 -9.58 -14.49 27.07
C TYR A 205 -8.57 -14.64 28.21
N GLY A 206 -8.32 -13.60 29.00
CA GLY A 206 -7.46 -13.65 30.18
C GLY A 206 -5.98 -13.40 29.95
N LEU A 207 -5.57 -12.97 28.75
CA LEU A 207 -4.18 -12.58 28.54
C LEU A 207 -3.87 -11.29 29.30
N SER A 208 -2.66 -11.21 29.88
CA SER A 208 -2.21 -10.01 30.59
C SER A 208 -2.13 -8.80 29.65
N ILE A 209 -2.43 -7.61 30.17
CA ILE A 209 -2.42 -6.35 29.42
C ILE A 209 -1.06 -6.14 28.76
N ASP A 210 0.03 -6.37 29.46
CA ASP A 210 1.40 -6.24 28.92
C ASP A 210 1.61 -7.15 27.71
N THR A 211 1.25 -8.41 27.82
CA THR A 211 1.38 -9.38 26.73
C THR A 211 0.56 -8.96 25.51
N VAL A 212 -0.64 -8.42 25.72
CA VAL A 212 -1.51 -7.97 24.63
C VAL A 212 -0.93 -6.76 23.92
N PHE A 213 -0.44 -5.75 24.67
CA PHE A 213 0.18 -4.56 24.08
C PHE A 213 1.54 -4.88 23.43
N GLU A 214 2.31 -5.78 23.98
CA GLU A 214 3.55 -6.26 23.37
C GLU A 214 3.28 -6.96 22.04
N ARG A 215 2.33 -7.90 21.98
CA ARG A 215 1.91 -8.56 20.74
C ARG A 215 1.39 -7.55 19.71
N PHE A 216 0.59 -6.57 20.14
CA PHE A 216 0.09 -5.50 19.30
C PHE A 216 1.25 -4.69 18.70
N SER A 217 2.21 -4.24 19.50
CA SER A 217 3.35 -3.46 19.04
C SER A 217 4.25 -4.22 18.04
N LYS A 218 4.45 -5.52 18.26
CA LYS A 218 5.18 -6.40 17.34
C LYS A 218 4.46 -6.59 16.01
N ARG A 219 3.10 -6.73 16.04
CA ARG A 219 2.30 -6.92 14.82
C ARG A 219 2.30 -5.70 13.91
N ILE A 220 2.00 -4.53 14.46
CA ILE A 220 1.89 -3.31 13.63
C ILE A 220 3.23 -2.66 13.32
N ASP A 221 4.28 -3.00 14.08
CA ASP A 221 5.66 -2.51 13.91
C ASP A 221 5.76 -1.00 13.66
N ILE A 222 5.14 -0.22 14.54
CA ILE A 222 5.16 1.25 14.57
C ILE A 222 5.88 1.68 15.86
N GLU A 223 6.79 2.64 15.78
CA GLU A 223 7.57 3.12 16.95
C GLU A 223 6.66 3.58 18.09
N GLU A 224 5.60 4.30 17.76
CA GLU A 224 4.64 4.80 18.73
C GLU A 224 3.94 3.65 19.49
N ALA A 225 3.68 2.53 18.83
CA ALA A 225 3.11 1.36 19.49
C ALA A 225 4.12 0.66 20.40
N LYS A 226 5.39 0.63 20.02
CA LYS A 226 6.48 0.13 20.89
C LYS A 226 6.62 1.01 22.14
N TYR A 227 6.54 2.33 21.97
CA TYR A 227 6.57 3.28 23.07
C TYR A 227 5.40 3.07 24.05
N ILE A 228 4.18 2.90 23.54
CA ILE A 228 2.99 2.61 24.37
C ILE A 228 3.18 1.30 25.13
N SER A 229 3.63 0.25 24.47
CA SER A 229 3.85 -1.07 25.08
C SER A 229 4.89 -0.97 26.20
N SER A 230 6.05 -0.35 25.95
CA SER A 230 7.11 -0.20 26.97
C SER A 230 6.66 0.65 28.15
N SER A 231 5.89 1.72 27.92
CA SER A 231 5.34 2.57 28.99
C SER A 231 4.40 1.78 29.92
N LEU A 232 3.54 0.90 29.34
CA LEU A 232 2.65 0.05 30.12
C LEU A 232 3.41 -1.04 30.90
N THR A 233 4.41 -1.66 30.30
CA THR A 233 5.26 -2.64 30.98
C THR A 233 5.96 -1.99 32.19
N THR A 234 6.44 -0.75 32.04
CA THR A 234 7.04 0.01 33.14
C THR A 234 6.00 0.30 34.22
N LEU A 235 4.81 0.77 33.83
CA LEU A 235 3.70 1.04 34.77
C LEU A 235 3.37 -0.17 35.65
N ASN A 236 3.25 -1.37 35.05
CA ASN A 236 2.94 -2.58 35.78
C ASN A 236 4.05 -3.02 36.76
N LYS A 237 5.31 -2.74 36.40
CA LYS A 237 6.43 -2.99 37.31
C LYS A 237 6.53 -2.03 38.47
N THR A 238 6.15 -0.77 38.26
CA THR A 238 6.31 0.31 39.26
C THR A 238 5.03 0.62 40.06
N GLY A 239 3.88 0.03 39.66
CA GLY A 239 2.61 0.23 40.35
C GLY A 239 2.00 1.65 40.20
N GLY A 240 2.29 2.32 39.08
CA GLY A 240 1.89 3.73 38.86
C GLY A 240 0.41 3.90 38.46
N ASN A 241 -0.01 5.15 38.32
CA ASN A 241 -1.36 5.53 37.89
C ASN A 241 -1.49 5.50 36.37
N ILE A 242 -2.38 4.66 35.85
CA ILE A 242 -2.61 4.47 34.41
C ILE A 242 -3.02 5.78 33.70
N VAL A 243 -3.83 6.63 34.37
CA VAL A 243 -4.26 7.93 33.81
C VAL A 243 -3.07 8.85 33.59
N LYS A 244 -2.13 8.92 34.55
CA LYS A 244 -0.91 9.74 34.42
C LYS A 244 -0.06 9.26 33.25
N VAL A 245 0.10 7.94 33.10
CA VAL A 245 0.89 7.34 32.01
C VAL A 245 0.24 7.61 30.66
N PHE A 246 -1.07 7.41 30.50
CA PHE A 246 -1.77 7.69 29.26
C PHE A 246 -1.81 9.18 28.91
N ASN A 247 -1.90 10.08 29.89
CA ASN A 247 -1.73 11.53 29.67
C ASN A 247 -0.33 11.85 29.10
N SER A 248 0.71 11.24 29.66
CA SER A 248 2.09 11.43 29.17
C SER A 248 2.27 10.88 27.76
N ILE A 249 1.73 9.68 27.47
CA ILE A 249 1.76 9.07 26.15
C ILE A 249 1.03 9.95 25.13
N GLU A 250 -0.18 10.42 25.46
CA GLU A 250 -0.98 11.31 24.60
C GLU A 250 -0.20 12.59 24.27
N LYS A 251 0.38 13.25 25.28
CA LYS A 251 1.19 14.47 25.09
C LYS A 251 2.38 14.19 24.16
N THR A 252 3.16 13.15 24.45
CA THR A 252 4.34 12.79 23.64
C THR A 252 3.97 12.51 22.19
N LEU A 253 2.88 11.76 21.94
CA LEU A 253 2.43 11.46 20.58
C LEU A 253 1.87 12.69 19.86
N PHE A 254 1.20 13.58 20.58
CA PHE A 254 0.70 14.84 20.05
C PHE A 254 1.85 15.76 19.66
N ASP A 255 2.83 15.96 20.55
CA ASP A 255 4.01 16.79 20.30
C ASP A 255 4.82 16.23 19.11
N LYS A 256 5.02 14.91 19.05
CA LYS A 256 5.67 14.25 17.90
C LYS A 256 4.91 14.48 16.59
N LYS A 257 3.58 14.43 16.64
CA LYS A 257 2.75 14.70 15.45
C LYS A 257 2.87 16.15 15.02
N ARG A 258 2.76 17.10 15.95
CA ARG A 258 2.91 18.53 15.71
C ARG A 258 4.27 18.87 15.08
N LEU A 259 5.36 18.36 15.67
CA LEU A 259 6.70 18.54 15.13
C LEU A 259 6.82 18.00 13.69
N ASN A 260 6.28 16.82 13.43
CA ASN A 260 6.29 16.25 12.08
C ASN A 260 5.48 17.09 11.07
N GLU A 261 4.38 17.72 11.49
CA GLU A 261 3.58 18.61 10.65
C GLU A 261 4.31 19.94 10.39
N GLU A 262 4.96 20.51 11.39
CA GLU A 262 5.82 21.70 11.24
C GLU A 262 6.98 21.45 10.28
N LEU A 263 7.72 20.35 10.45
CA LEU A 263 8.79 19.93 9.53
C LEU A 263 8.29 19.72 8.10
N LYS A 264 7.12 19.09 7.96
CA LYS A 264 6.49 18.91 6.66
C LYS A 264 6.17 20.25 6.00
N ASN A 265 5.62 21.20 6.75
CA ASN A 265 5.28 22.53 6.24
C ASN A 265 6.54 23.30 5.80
N LEU A 266 7.62 23.24 6.58
CA LEU A 266 8.89 23.84 6.22
C LEU A 266 9.51 23.22 4.93
N THR A 267 9.25 21.94 4.68
CA THR A 267 9.82 21.24 3.52
C THR A 267 8.90 21.22 2.29
N VAL A 268 7.67 21.75 2.37
CA VAL A 268 6.70 21.73 1.25
C VAL A 268 7.24 22.47 0.04
N SER A 269 7.76 23.68 0.20
CA SER A 269 8.32 24.50 -0.89
C SER A 269 9.50 23.78 -1.55
N SER A 270 10.41 23.26 -0.75
CA SER A 270 11.57 22.50 -1.22
C SER A 270 11.15 21.24 -1.99
N ASN A 271 10.17 20.50 -1.50
CA ASN A 271 9.65 19.31 -2.19
C ASN A 271 8.94 19.62 -3.51
N LEU A 272 8.29 20.78 -3.60
CA LEU A 272 7.71 21.26 -4.88
C LEU A 272 8.79 21.58 -5.89
N LEU A 273 9.84 22.30 -5.48
CA LEU A 273 10.98 22.62 -6.35
C LEU A 273 11.63 21.33 -6.89
N VAL A 274 11.90 20.33 -6.04
CA VAL A 274 12.43 19.04 -6.49
C VAL A 274 11.52 18.37 -7.53
N LYS A 275 10.22 18.38 -7.32
CA LYS A 275 9.27 17.80 -8.28
C LYS A 275 9.30 18.53 -9.62
N VAL A 276 9.26 19.86 -9.59
CA VAL A 276 9.32 20.68 -10.81
C VAL A 276 10.63 20.42 -11.55
N LEU A 277 11.77 20.52 -10.85
CA LEU A 277 13.08 20.29 -11.44
C LEU A 277 13.25 18.87 -12.02
N THR A 278 12.59 17.85 -11.40
CA THR A 278 12.63 16.48 -11.92
C THR A 278 11.72 16.29 -13.14
N VAL A 279 10.57 16.96 -13.17
CA VAL A 279 9.57 16.78 -14.25
C VAL A 279 9.90 17.58 -15.49
N VAL A 280 10.48 18.79 -15.35
CA VAL A 280 10.79 19.70 -16.46
C VAL A 280 11.63 19.05 -17.57
N PRO A 281 12.75 18.38 -17.29
CA PRO A 281 13.55 17.72 -18.34
C PRO A 281 12.77 16.64 -19.09
N ILE A 282 11.93 15.87 -18.39
CA ILE A 282 11.11 14.80 -18.97
C ILE A 282 10.08 15.40 -19.92
N VAL A 283 9.39 16.46 -19.48
CA VAL A 283 8.39 17.16 -20.30
C VAL A 283 9.06 17.79 -21.52
N PHE A 284 10.26 18.35 -21.36
CA PHE A 284 11.01 18.94 -22.45
C PHE A 284 11.40 17.92 -23.53
N ILE A 285 11.89 16.75 -23.13
CA ILE A 285 12.18 15.63 -24.05
C ILE A 285 10.90 15.19 -24.77
N LEU A 286 9.77 15.09 -24.06
CA LEU A 286 8.50 14.71 -24.64
C LEU A 286 8.00 15.74 -25.67
N ILE A 287 8.14 17.04 -25.39
CA ILE A 287 7.78 18.11 -26.34
C ILE A 287 8.64 18.01 -27.60
N ILE A 288 9.96 17.86 -27.48
CA ILE A 288 10.86 17.71 -28.63
C ILE A 288 10.46 16.47 -29.45
N TYR A 289 10.14 15.37 -28.80
CA TYR A 289 9.70 14.14 -29.49
C TYR A 289 8.39 14.35 -30.25
N LEU A 290 7.44 15.10 -29.69
CA LEU A 290 6.17 15.41 -30.36
C LEU A 290 6.33 16.37 -31.54
N LEU A 291 7.27 17.33 -31.44
CA LEU A 291 7.53 18.31 -32.51
C LEU A 291 8.32 17.67 -33.66
N ASN A 292 9.31 16.87 -33.36
CA ASN A 292 10.12 16.22 -34.38
C ASN A 292 10.70 14.88 -33.92
N PRO A 293 9.96 13.77 -34.13
CA PRO A 293 10.42 12.43 -33.75
C PRO A 293 11.73 12.00 -34.39
N SER A 294 12.08 12.56 -35.58
CA SER A 294 13.27 12.17 -36.33
C SER A 294 14.59 12.58 -35.64
N TYR A 295 14.59 13.57 -34.74
CA TYR A 295 15.74 13.88 -33.90
C TYR A 295 16.24 12.69 -33.08
N PHE A 296 15.29 11.86 -32.62
CA PHE A 296 15.62 10.70 -31.78
C PHE A 296 16.03 9.48 -32.58
N ASN A 297 15.69 9.41 -33.90
CA ASN A 297 16.03 8.27 -34.75
C ASN A 297 17.54 8.02 -34.81
N ILE A 298 18.36 9.08 -34.91
CA ILE A 298 19.82 8.97 -34.91
C ILE A 298 20.34 8.35 -33.62
N LEU A 299 19.73 8.68 -32.48
CA LEU A 299 20.11 8.11 -31.17
C LEU A 299 19.79 6.63 -31.08
N PHE A 300 18.70 6.14 -31.74
CA PHE A 300 18.26 4.75 -31.69
C PHE A 300 18.80 3.88 -32.86
N THR A 301 19.40 4.46 -33.89
CA THR A 301 19.96 3.72 -35.03
C THR A 301 21.46 3.54 -35.01
N SER A 302 22.18 4.39 -34.25
CA SER A 302 23.63 4.42 -34.19
C SER A 302 24.16 3.75 -32.91
N SER A 303 25.26 3.01 -33.03
CA SER A 303 25.94 2.42 -31.84
C SER A 303 26.43 3.52 -30.87
N MET A 304 26.93 4.66 -31.40
CA MET A 304 27.23 5.83 -30.59
C MET A 304 26.00 6.44 -29.89
N GLY A 305 24.84 6.41 -30.55
CA GLY A 305 23.58 6.90 -29.99
C GLY A 305 23.16 6.16 -28.73
N TYR A 306 23.32 4.83 -28.70
CA TYR A 306 23.04 4.04 -27.50
C TYR A 306 23.97 4.41 -26.33
N MET A 307 25.25 4.65 -26.57
CA MET A 307 26.19 5.10 -25.54
C MET A 307 25.77 6.45 -24.96
N ILE A 308 25.34 7.40 -25.83
CA ILE A 308 24.85 8.71 -25.40
C ILE A 308 23.57 8.58 -24.56
N ILE A 309 22.62 7.73 -24.96
CA ILE A 309 21.39 7.50 -24.18
C ILE A 309 21.73 6.95 -22.78
N ILE A 310 22.61 5.94 -22.70
CA ILE A 310 23.03 5.38 -21.41
C ILE A 310 23.66 6.45 -20.53
N LEU A 311 24.53 7.29 -21.10
CA LEU A 311 25.19 8.39 -20.38
C LEU A 311 24.18 9.43 -19.87
N ILE A 312 23.19 9.83 -20.69
CA ILE A 312 22.14 10.77 -20.31
C ILE A 312 21.30 10.20 -19.17
N VAL A 313 20.89 8.92 -19.27
CA VAL A 313 20.10 8.25 -18.21
C VAL A 313 20.91 8.18 -16.92
N LEU A 314 22.18 7.84 -16.99
CA LEU A 314 23.06 7.77 -15.82
C LEU A 314 23.23 9.16 -15.18
N MET A 315 23.49 10.20 -15.97
CA MET A 315 23.54 11.60 -15.50
C MET A 315 22.22 12.02 -14.86
N PHE A 316 21.08 11.65 -15.44
CA PHE A 316 19.76 11.99 -14.90
C PHE A 316 19.48 11.28 -13.57
N ILE A 317 19.92 10.02 -13.42
CA ILE A 317 19.83 9.31 -12.14
C ILE A 317 20.67 10.00 -11.07
N ILE A 318 21.94 10.36 -11.40
CA ILE A 318 22.81 11.09 -10.47
C ILE A 318 22.19 12.44 -10.10
N TYR A 319 21.66 13.17 -11.07
CA TYR A 319 20.97 14.44 -10.85
C TYR A 319 19.80 14.29 -9.83
N ILE A 320 18.93 13.28 -9.99
CA ILE A 320 17.83 13.01 -9.06
C ILE A 320 18.37 12.69 -7.66
N ILE A 321 19.41 11.87 -7.56
CA ILE A 321 20.01 11.50 -6.26
C ILE A 321 20.58 12.74 -5.55
N VAL A 322 21.31 13.58 -6.28
CA VAL A 322 21.90 14.81 -5.74
C VAL A 322 20.82 15.79 -5.30
N LEU A 323 19.79 16.03 -6.13
CA LEU A 323 18.65 16.87 -5.77
C LEU A 323 17.97 16.38 -4.48
N GLN A 324 17.69 15.08 -4.38
CA GLN A 324 17.06 14.52 -3.18
C GLN A 324 17.97 14.61 -1.95
N ARG A 325 19.27 14.54 -2.13
CA ARG A 325 20.24 14.63 -1.02
C ARG A 325 20.38 16.06 -0.48
N ILE A 326 20.44 17.05 -1.39
CA ILE A 326 20.53 18.47 -1.02
C ILE A 326 19.27 18.93 -0.29
N MET A 327 18.11 18.47 -0.75
CA MET A 327 16.81 18.90 -0.22
C MET A 327 16.32 18.07 0.97
N LYS A 328 17.02 17.00 1.34
CA LYS A 328 16.75 16.28 2.58
C LYS A 328 17.26 17.09 3.75
N VAL A 329 16.35 17.82 4.42
CA VAL A 329 16.64 18.37 5.73
C VAL A 329 16.95 17.20 6.66
N LYS A 330 18.20 17.10 7.10
CA LYS A 330 18.57 16.16 8.17
C LYS A 330 17.91 16.68 9.46
N VAL A 331 16.96 15.93 9.97
CA VAL A 331 16.42 16.06 11.32
C VAL A 331 17.12 15.04 12.20
#